data_68a7e3c0693f41488ce6b0e34eb36815
#
_entry.id   68a7e3c0693f41488ce6b0e34eb36815
#
_cell.length_a   1.000
_cell.length_b   1.000
_cell.length_c   1.000
_cell.angle_alpha   90.00
_cell.angle_beta   90.00
_cell.angle_gamma   90.00
#
_symmetry.space_group_name_H-M   'P 1'
#
loop_
_entity.id
_entity.type
_entity.pdbx_description
1 polymer ?
#
loop_
_entity_poly.entity_id
_entity_poly.type
_entity_poly.pdbx_seq_one_letter_code
_entity_poly.pdbx_strand_id
1 'polypeptide(L)'
;MLTAADQTDGSRDERLRKVIQAKYEAGLLRPYNHVNGYARLNRWMERNVSATSRRRILKQLSVFRPMFFNVAKSLTNFDLIYIEEAFERLLLDYDRVFSMQGIPACLWRRTGEIYKGNKEFAELAGVSIESLRDGRLCIYELMAEESAVNYWEKYGSVSFDPSQKAVLTMCKLRTKNRSLVHATASAQERRRQGEEPAPEAALEQTPEQTPERAAEQASEAPSKPRAQARDEPSTKKEPTYIPCCFSFTIRRDKWNVRVALRLAVY
;
A
#
# COMPACT_ATOMS: atom_id res chain seq x y z
N MET A 1 9.12 27.09 22.44
CA MET A 1 9.00 26.03 21.40
C MET A 1 10.36 25.92 20.74
N LEU A 2 11.11 24.83 20.98
CA LEU A 2 12.43 24.62 20.41
C LEU A 2 12.25 24.19 18.94
N THR A 3 12.49 25.07 18.00
CA THR A 3 12.53 24.72 16.58
C THR A 3 13.95 24.29 16.20
N ALA A 4 14.07 23.29 15.34
CA ALA A 4 15.37 22.80 14.88
C ALA A 4 16.18 23.86 14.10
N ALA A 5 15.54 24.98 13.73
CA ALA A 5 16.15 26.11 13.04
C ALA A 5 16.96 27.06 13.96
N ASP A 6 16.62 27.09 15.27
CA ASP A 6 17.16 28.10 16.17
C ASP A 6 18.47 27.68 16.88
N GLN A 7 18.99 26.49 16.62
CA GLN A 7 20.21 25.99 17.22
C GLN A 7 21.38 26.00 16.23
N THR A 8 22.37 26.83 16.49
CA THR A 8 23.61 26.92 15.71
C THR A 8 24.62 25.82 16.05
N ASP A 9 24.47 25.12 17.19
CA ASP A 9 25.42 24.14 17.69
C ASP A 9 25.02 22.69 17.37
N GLY A 10 25.90 21.95 16.71
CA GLY A 10 25.79 20.54 16.43
C GLY A 10 25.28 20.17 15.03
N SER A 11 25.45 18.91 14.67
CA SER A 11 24.95 18.36 13.40
C SER A 11 23.41 18.35 13.35
N ARG A 12 22.84 18.30 12.14
CA ARG A 12 21.38 18.21 11.94
C ARG A 12 20.76 17.02 12.72
N ASP A 13 21.47 15.90 12.76
CA ASP A 13 20.99 14.70 13.46
C ASP A 13 21.00 14.86 14.98
N GLU A 14 22.00 15.56 15.54
CA GLU A 14 22.06 15.86 16.98
C GLU A 14 20.93 16.81 17.39
N ARG A 15 20.66 17.84 16.59
CA ARG A 15 19.53 18.75 16.83
C ARG A 15 18.19 18.03 16.79
N LEU A 16 17.99 17.16 15.79
CA LEU A 16 16.78 16.34 15.68
C LEU A 16 16.63 15.44 16.92
N ARG A 17 17.73 14.79 17.35
CA ARG A 17 17.73 13.93 18.53
C ARG A 17 17.31 14.67 19.78
N LYS A 18 17.84 15.89 20.00
CA LYS A 18 17.45 16.74 21.14
C LYS A 18 15.97 17.10 21.12
N VAL A 19 15.43 17.46 19.94
CA VAL A 19 14.00 17.80 19.79
C VAL A 19 13.10 16.58 20.05
N ILE A 20 13.44 15.41 19.53
CA ILE A 20 12.71 14.18 19.75
C ILE A 20 12.74 13.80 21.23
N GLN A 21 13.91 13.91 21.88
CA GLN A 21 14.07 13.62 23.30
C GLN A 21 13.20 14.53 24.16
N ALA A 22 13.22 15.83 23.91
CA ALA A 22 12.39 16.79 24.64
C ALA A 22 10.88 16.49 24.48
N LYS A 23 10.43 16.11 23.27
CA LYS A 23 9.05 15.70 23.04
C LYS A 23 8.69 14.38 23.72
N TYR A 24 9.62 13.44 23.79
CA TYR A 24 9.42 12.17 24.49
C TYR A 24 9.32 12.38 26.00
N GLU A 25 10.21 13.17 26.59
CA GLU A 25 10.19 13.52 28.01
C GLU A 25 8.92 14.29 28.40
N ALA A 26 8.40 15.11 27.48
CA ALA A 26 7.10 15.78 27.63
C ALA A 26 5.88 14.82 27.44
N GLY A 27 6.10 13.52 27.16
CA GLY A 27 5.05 12.52 26.96
C GLY A 27 4.27 12.67 25.65
N LEU A 28 4.73 13.50 24.72
CA LEU A 28 4.07 13.76 23.43
C LEU A 28 4.33 12.66 22.40
N LEU A 29 5.38 11.86 22.57
CA LEU A 29 5.75 10.77 21.67
C LEU A 29 5.72 9.43 22.42
N ARG A 30 5.22 8.40 21.71
CA ARG A 30 5.17 7.01 22.21
C ARG A 30 5.67 6.05 21.15
N PRO A 31 6.34 4.94 21.52
CA PRO A 31 6.72 3.89 20.58
C PRO A 31 5.50 3.32 19.86
N TYR A 32 5.66 3.01 18.57
CA TYR A 32 4.59 2.38 17.80
C TYR A 32 4.32 0.94 18.28
N ASN A 33 3.04 0.63 18.49
CA ASN A 33 2.62 -0.68 18.97
C ASN A 33 2.31 -1.63 17.81
N HIS A 34 3.29 -2.45 17.41
CA HIS A 34 3.13 -3.47 16.37
C HIS A 34 2.22 -4.65 16.76
N VAL A 35 1.89 -4.82 18.03
CA VAL A 35 1.02 -5.92 18.49
C VAL A 35 -0.36 -5.81 17.87
N ASN A 36 -0.89 -4.59 17.74
CA ASN A 36 -2.19 -4.34 17.12
C ASN A 36 -2.23 -4.80 15.65
N GLY A 37 -1.15 -4.58 14.89
CA GLY A 37 -1.04 -5.03 13.51
C GLY A 37 -1.05 -6.55 13.38
N TYR A 38 -0.32 -7.26 14.26
CA TYR A 38 -0.37 -8.72 14.29
C TYR A 38 -1.73 -9.27 14.74
N ALA A 39 -2.40 -8.62 15.68
CA ALA A 39 -3.76 -8.99 16.08
C ALA A 39 -4.76 -8.80 14.93
N ARG A 40 -4.62 -7.72 14.13
CA ARG A 40 -5.42 -7.50 12.92
C ARG A 40 -5.17 -8.59 11.88
N LEU A 41 -3.91 -8.94 11.64
CA LEU A 41 -3.52 -10.01 10.72
C LEU A 41 -4.12 -11.36 11.13
N ASN A 42 -4.06 -11.71 12.42
CA ASN A 42 -4.65 -12.95 12.91
C ASN A 42 -6.16 -13.00 12.67
N ARG A 43 -6.88 -11.94 13.03
CA ARG A 43 -8.34 -11.84 12.80
C ARG A 43 -8.70 -11.93 11.32
N TRP A 44 -7.88 -11.33 10.44
CA TRP A 44 -8.09 -11.45 9.01
C TRP A 44 -7.89 -12.89 8.51
N MET A 45 -6.82 -13.55 8.93
CA MET A 45 -6.56 -14.97 8.59
C MET A 45 -7.68 -15.91 9.06
N GLU A 46 -8.25 -15.65 10.24
CA GLU A 46 -9.37 -16.45 10.78
C GLU A 46 -10.63 -16.36 9.93
N ARG A 47 -10.86 -15.22 9.30
CA ARG A 47 -12.09 -14.95 8.56
C ARG A 47 -11.99 -15.20 7.05
N ASN A 48 -10.79 -15.09 6.49
CA ASN A 48 -10.60 -14.99 5.04
C ASN A 48 -9.65 -16.05 4.46
N VAL A 49 -9.03 -16.88 5.30
CA VAL A 49 -7.97 -17.80 4.86
C VAL A 49 -8.28 -19.21 5.35
N SER A 50 -8.08 -20.19 4.47
CA SER A 50 -8.24 -21.61 4.81
C SER A 50 -7.27 -22.07 5.90
N ALA A 51 -7.59 -23.13 6.62
CA ALA A 51 -6.75 -23.68 7.68
C ALA A 51 -5.34 -24.06 7.18
N THR A 52 -5.25 -24.58 5.96
CA THR A 52 -3.98 -24.96 5.33
C THR A 52 -3.11 -23.75 5.04
N SER A 53 -3.66 -22.76 4.38
CA SER A 53 -2.97 -21.49 4.06
C SER A 53 -2.56 -20.74 5.32
N ARG A 54 -3.44 -20.70 6.32
CA ARG A 54 -3.14 -20.10 7.63
C ARG A 54 -1.93 -20.75 8.29
N ARG A 55 -1.82 -22.07 8.28
CA ARG A 55 -0.65 -22.79 8.85
C ARG A 55 0.65 -22.39 8.14
N ARG A 56 0.62 -22.24 6.82
CA ARG A 56 1.79 -21.80 6.02
C ARG A 56 2.22 -20.40 6.42
N ILE A 57 1.31 -19.46 6.53
CA ILE A 57 1.60 -18.09 6.98
C ILE A 57 2.15 -18.08 8.41
N LEU A 58 1.48 -18.79 9.35
CA LEU A 58 1.90 -18.85 10.75
C LEU A 58 3.30 -19.46 10.91
N LYS A 59 3.67 -20.45 10.07
CA LYS A 59 5.03 -21.01 10.03
C LYS A 59 6.07 -19.92 9.74
N GLN A 60 5.82 -19.04 8.78
CA GLN A 60 6.74 -17.94 8.49
C GLN A 60 6.77 -16.92 9.64
N LEU A 61 5.60 -16.57 10.18
CA LEU A 61 5.49 -15.65 11.31
C LEU A 61 6.23 -16.17 12.56
N SER A 62 6.20 -17.47 12.80
CA SER A 62 6.89 -18.10 13.95
C SER A 62 8.42 -17.99 13.86
N VAL A 63 8.98 -17.87 12.66
CA VAL A 63 10.41 -17.69 12.45
C VAL A 63 10.83 -16.25 12.63
N PHE A 64 10.14 -15.31 11.98
CA PHE A 64 10.65 -13.93 11.97
C PHE A 64 10.16 -13.05 13.14
N ARG A 65 9.03 -13.37 13.79
CA ARG A 65 8.57 -12.60 14.98
C ARG A 65 9.55 -12.63 16.14
N PRO A 66 10.12 -13.79 16.54
CA PRO A 66 11.14 -13.86 17.58
C PRO A 66 12.38 -13.04 17.24
N MET A 67 12.82 -13.05 15.98
CA MET A 67 13.99 -12.29 15.56
C MET A 67 13.76 -10.78 15.68
N PHE A 68 12.58 -10.26 15.29
CA PHE A 68 12.21 -8.88 15.53
C PHE A 68 12.12 -8.53 17.02
N PHE A 69 11.58 -9.42 17.80
CA PHE A 69 11.48 -9.23 19.24
C PHE A 69 12.86 -9.15 19.91
N ASN A 70 13.80 -9.97 19.48
CA ASN A 70 15.17 -9.94 19.98
C ASN A 70 15.87 -8.61 19.65
N VAL A 71 15.69 -8.11 18.41
CA VAL A 71 16.20 -6.78 18.04
C VAL A 71 15.51 -5.69 18.85
N ALA A 72 14.20 -5.73 19.01
CA ALA A 72 13.46 -4.73 19.78
C ALA A 72 13.85 -4.71 21.27
N LYS A 73 14.21 -5.86 21.85
CA LYS A 73 14.70 -5.92 23.24
C LYS A 73 16.01 -5.19 23.47
N SER A 74 16.87 -5.07 22.46
CA SER A 74 18.15 -4.35 22.55
C SER A 74 18.00 -2.83 22.36
N LEU A 75 16.81 -2.35 22.01
CA LEU A 75 16.51 -0.94 21.76
C LEU A 75 15.78 -0.31 22.94
N THR A 76 16.10 0.94 23.23
CA THR A 76 15.37 1.76 24.20
C THR A 76 14.06 2.26 23.58
N ASN A 77 13.11 2.70 24.41
CA ASN A 77 11.88 3.35 23.90
C ASN A 77 12.20 4.57 23.04
N PHE A 78 13.27 5.28 23.35
CA PHE A 78 13.74 6.41 22.58
C PHE A 78 14.22 5.99 21.18
N ASP A 79 14.97 4.89 21.06
CA ASP A 79 15.41 4.35 19.77
C ASP A 79 14.22 3.91 18.91
N LEU A 80 13.18 3.33 19.53
CA LEU A 80 11.96 2.95 18.84
C LEU A 80 11.20 4.17 18.27
N ILE A 81 11.18 5.27 19.03
CA ILE A 81 10.58 6.54 18.55
C ILE A 81 11.41 7.13 17.41
N TYR A 82 12.73 7.03 17.49
CA TYR A 82 13.61 7.51 16.42
C TYR A 82 13.45 6.71 15.13
N ILE A 83 13.21 5.40 15.23
CA ILE A 83 12.85 4.54 14.09
C ILE A 83 11.51 4.98 13.49
N GLU A 84 10.55 5.33 14.33
CA GLU A 84 9.23 5.80 13.86
C GLU A 84 9.34 7.14 13.14
N GLU A 85 10.16 8.07 13.65
CA GLU A 85 10.45 9.34 12.98
C GLU A 85 11.09 9.11 11.60
N ALA A 86 12.04 8.17 11.51
CA ALA A 86 12.64 7.82 10.24
C ALA A 86 11.61 7.24 9.24
N PHE A 87 10.62 6.50 9.73
CA PHE A 87 9.50 6.02 8.90
C PHE A 87 8.61 7.18 8.42
N GLU A 88 8.23 8.10 9.29
CA GLU A 88 7.43 9.28 8.92
C GLU A 88 8.17 10.17 7.89
N ARG A 89 9.48 10.34 8.05
CA ARG A 89 10.31 11.05 7.07
C ARG A 89 10.32 10.33 5.71
N LEU A 90 10.42 9.01 5.72
CA LEU A 90 10.34 8.20 4.51
C LEU A 90 8.99 8.40 3.80
N LEU A 91 7.88 8.48 4.54
CA LEU A 91 6.56 8.76 3.95
C LEU A 91 6.52 10.12 3.25
N LEU A 92 7.15 11.16 3.84
CA LEU A 92 7.26 12.48 3.22
C LEU A 92 8.12 12.46 1.95
N ASP A 93 9.25 11.76 1.97
CA ASP A 93 10.11 11.62 0.78
C ASP A 93 9.35 10.95 -0.39
N TYR A 94 8.48 9.99 -0.07
CA TYR A 94 7.66 9.31 -1.08
C TYR A 94 6.47 10.13 -1.60
N ASP A 95 6.11 11.26 -1.02
CA ASP A 95 5.11 12.15 -1.62
C ASP A 95 5.55 12.63 -3.00
N ARG A 96 6.82 13.06 -3.10
CA ARG A 96 7.39 13.49 -4.37
C ARG A 96 7.57 12.32 -5.35
N VAL A 97 8.02 11.17 -4.87
CA VAL A 97 8.21 9.99 -5.72
C VAL A 97 6.88 9.54 -6.33
N PHE A 98 5.82 9.46 -5.50
CA PHE A 98 4.51 8.98 -5.95
C PHE A 98 3.77 9.95 -6.85
N SER A 99 4.00 11.26 -6.73
CA SER A 99 3.43 12.25 -7.66
C SER A 99 4.09 12.23 -9.05
N MET A 100 5.32 11.72 -9.15
CA MET A 100 6.07 11.63 -10.42
C MET A 100 6.02 10.24 -11.07
N GLN A 101 5.63 9.21 -10.35
CA GLN A 101 5.66 7.83 -10.80
C GLN A 101 4.28 7.40 -11.29
N GLY A 102 4.12 7.17 -12.60
CA GLY A 102 2.90 6.64 -13.22
C GLY A 102 2.67 5.13 -13.02
N ILE A 103 3.46 4.47 -12.18
CA ILE A 103 3.35 3.03 -11.88
C ILE A 103 2.62 2.85 -10.56
N PRO A 104 1.58 1.98 -10.48
CA PRO A 104 0.87 1.70 -9.24
C PRO A 104 1.83 1.30 -8.13
N ALA A 105 1.83 2.04 -7.03
CA ALA A 105 2.75 1.81 -5.92
C ALA A 105 2.14 2.16 -4.56
N CYS A 106 2.56 1.44 -3.51
CA CYS A 106 2.21 1.77 -2.14
C CYS A 106 3.33 1.42 -1.15
N LEU A 107 3.25 2.02 0.03
CA LEU A 107 4.12 1.76 1.18
C LEU A 107 3.31 1.19 2.32
N TRP A 108 3.84 0.15 2.96
CA TRP A 108 3.20 -0.46 4.13
C TRP A 108 4.22 -0.85 5.19
N ARG A 109 3.75 -0.98 6.44
CA ARG A 109 4.55 -1.47 7.55
C ARG A 109 4.74 -2.99 7.48
N ARG A 110 5.69 -3.50 8.26
CA ARG A 110 6.00 -4.94 8.33
C ARG A 110 4.81 -5.85 8.66
N THR A 111 3.78 -5.32 9.29
CA THR A 111 2.53 -6.01 9.64
C THR A 111 1.45 -5.91 8.56
N GLY A 112 1.75 -5.20 7.45
CA GLY A 112 0.91 -5.14 6.26
C GLY A 112 0.05 -3.89 6.13
N GLU A 113 -0.02 -3.03 7.15
CA GLU A 113 -0.81 -1.79 7.11
C GLU A 113 -0.24 -0.80 6.11
N ILE A 114 -1.06 -0.36 5.17
CA ILE A 114 -0.70 0.63 4.14
C ILE A 114 -0.75 2.03 4.75
N TYR A 115 0.33 2.76 4.63
CA TYR A 115 0.43 4.15 5.11
C TYR A 115 0.45 5.17 3.98
N LYS A 116 0.78 4.75 2.78
CA LYS A 116 0.75 5.63 1.60
C LYS A 116 0.57 4.80 0.32
N GLY A 117 -0.21 5.32 -0.62
CA GLY A 117 -0.35 4.79 -1.98
C GLY A 117 -0.49 5.94 -2.96
N ASN A 118 -0.09 5.71 -4.21
CA ASN A 118 -0.30 6.68 -5.28
C ASN A 118 -1.69 6.52 -5.93
N LYS A 119 -2.04 7.47 -6.79
CA LYS A 119 -3.32 7.50 -7.49
C LYS A 119 -3.52 6.25 -8.34
N GLU A 120 -2.49 5.82 -9.03
CA GLU A 120 -2.50 4.66 -9.92
C GLU A 120 -2.80 3.36 -9.15
N PHE A 121 -2.25 3.22 -7.93
CA PHE A 121 -2.57 2.07 -7.08
C PHE A 121 -4.00 2.13 -6.53
N ALA A 122 -4.49 3.31 -6.20
CA ALA A 122 -5.87 3.53 -5.78
C ALA A 122 -6.86 3.15 -6.90
N GLU A 123 -6.59 3.56 -8.13
CA GLU A 123 -7.38 3.22 -9.32
C GLU A 123 -7.31 1.73 -9.63
N LEU A 124 -6.13 1.11 -9.56
CA LEU A 124 -5.93 -0.32 -9.77
C LEU A 124 -6.74 -1.16 -8.77
N ALA A 125 -6.67 -0.83 -7.50
CA ALA A 125 -7.41 -1.53 -6.44
C ALA A 125 -8.90 -1.14 -6.40
N GLY A 126 -9.29 -0.05 -7.06
CA GLY A 126 -10.65 0.50 -7.03
C GLY A 126 -11.06 0.96 -5.63
N VAL A 127 -10.14 1.59 -4.90
CA VAL A 127 -10.34 2.15 -3.56
C VAL A 127 -10.03 3.64 -3.55
N SER A 128 -10.58 4.38 -2.57
CA SER A 128 -10.22 5.79 -2.41
C SER A 128 -8.76 5.91 -1.94
N ILE A 129 -8.09 6.97 -2.36
CA ILE A 129 -6.71 7.26 -1.93
C ILE A 129 -6.62 7.44 -0.40
N GLU A 130 -7.69 7.91 0.23
CA GLU A 130 -7.80 8.06 1.68
C GLU A 130 -7.78 6.71 2.41
N SER A 131 -8.22 5.63 1.76
CA SER A 131 -8.15 4.27 2.30
C SER A 131 -6.72 3.74 2.35
N LEU A 132 -5.81 4.32 1.57
CA LEU A 132 -4.39 3.94 1.48
C LEU A 132 -3.51 4.74 2.45
N ARG A 133 -4.10 5.36 3.48
CA ARG A 133 -3.41 6.16 4.50
C ARG A 133 -3.64 5.59 5.89
N ASP A 134 -2.71 5.89 6.80
CA ASP A 134 -2.86 5.68 8.24
C ASP A 134 -3.17 4.24 8.67
N GLY A 135 -2.77 3.26 7.86
CA GLY A 135 -3.02 1.85 8.16
C GLY A 135 -4.49 1.42 8.04
N ARG A 136 -5.34 2.21 7.39
CA ARG A 136 -6.78 1.90 7.25
C ARG A 136 -7.02 0.61 6.50
N LEU A 137 -6.19 0.33 5.49
CA LEU A 137 -6.23 -0.88 4.67
C LEU A 137 -4.91 -1.64 4.81
N CYS A 138 -4.96 -2.96 4.72
CA CYS A 138 -3.76 -3.79 4.72
C CYS A 138 -3.52 -4.40 3.33
N ILE A 139 -2.25 -4.55 2.97
CA ILE A 139 -1.86 -5.08 1.65
C ILE A 139 -2.41 -6.49 1.43
N TYR A 140 -2.43 -7.35 2.44
CA TYR A 140 -2.96 -8.72 2.36
C TYR A 140 -4.49 -8.76 2.21
N GLU A 141 -5.23 -7.70 2.57
CA GLU A 141 -6.67 -7.58 2.35
C GLU A 141 -7.01 -7.36 0.86
N LEU A 142 -6.02 -6.90 0.09
CA LEU A 142 -6.12 -6.70 -1.36
C LEU A 142 -5.63 -7.90 -2.17
N MET A 143 -5.13 -8.95 -1.55
CA MET A 143 -4.60 -10.13 -2.22
C MET A 143 -5.58 -11.29 -2.19
N ALA A 144 -5.57 -12.15 -3.23
CA ALA A 144 -6.17 -13.46 -3.15
C ALA A 144 -5.43 -14.31 -2.11
N GLU A 145 -6.09 -15.32 -1.53
CA GLU A 145 -5.54 -16.16 -0.47
C GLU A 145 -4.16 -16.74 -0.81
N GLU A 146 -4.03 -17.40 -1.98
CA GLU A 146 -2.74 -17.96 -2.42
C GLU A 146 -1.64 -16.91 -2.59
N SER A 147 -2.02 -15.72 -3.09
CA SER A 147 -1.08 -14.61 -3.25
C SER A 147 -0.62 -14.05 -1.91
N ALA A 148 -1.50 -13.99 -0.92
CA ALA A 148 -1.15 -13.60 0.43
C ALA A 148 -0.20 -14.63 1.08
N VAL A 149 -0.44 -15.94 0.88
CA VAL A 149 0.48 -16.99 1.36
C VAL A 149 1.86 -16.84 0.71
N ASN A 150 1.91 -16.73 -0.62
CA ASN A 150 3.15 -16.54 -1.37
C ASN A 150 3.92 -15.27 -0.93
N TYR A 151 3.20 -14.17 -0.70
CA TYR A 151 3.76 -12.94 -0.16
C TYR A 151 4.44 -13.18 1.19
N TRP A 152 3.77 -13.82 2.16
CA TRP A 152 4.33 -14.06 3.47
C TRP A 152 5.51 -15.05 3.44
N GLU A 153 5.47 -16.06 2.59
CA GLU A 153 6.59 -17.00 2.39
C GLU A 153 7.82 -16.29 1.84
N LYS A 154 7.65 -15.51 0.77
CA LYS A 154 8.74 -14.71 0.19
C LYS A 154 9.23 -13.62 1.14
N TYR A 155 8.31 -12.97 1.84
CA TYR A 155 8.67 -12.01 2.87
C TYR A 155 9.49 -12.65 3.99
N GLY A 156 9.14 -13.84 4.43
CA GLY A 156 9.90 -14.60 5.42
C GLY A 156 11.33 -14.93 4.95
N SER A 157 11.48 -15.41 3.70
CA SER A 157 12.79 -15.80 3.15
C SER A 157 13.74 -14.61 2.96
N VAL A 158 13.24 -13.50 2.40
CA VAL A 158 14.06 -12.31 2.10
C VAL A 158 14.28 -11.43 3.33
N SER A 159 13.46 -11.64 4.32
CA SER A 159 13.41 -10.82 5.50
C SER A 159 14.76 -10.64 6.20
N PHE A 160 15.56 -11.67 6.28
CA PHE A 160 16.84 -11.68 7.00
C PHE A 160 18.05 -11.79 6.07
N ASP A 161 17.82 -11.86 4.78
CA ASP A 161 18.89 -11.87 3.79
C ASP A 161 19.23 -10.42 3.37
N PRO A 162 20.38 -9.86 3.80
CA PRO A 162 20.77 -8.51 3.42
C PRO A 162 21.14 -8.38 1.94
N SER A 163 21.44 -9.49 1.26
CA SER A 163 21.81 -9.50 -0.16
C SER A 163 20.60 -9.26 -1.06
N GLN A 164 19.40 -9.69 -0.63
CA GLN A 164 18.15 -9.52 -1.36
C GLN A 164 17.44 -8.22 -0.94
N LYS A 165 17.41 -7.26 -1.85
CA LYS A 165 16.74 -5.96 -1.63
C LYS A 165 15.33 -5.91 -2.18
N ALA A 166 15.03 -6.73 -3.18
CA ALA A 166 13.76 -6.73 -3.89
C ALA A 166 13.31 -8.16 -4.22
N VAL A 167 12.01 -8.37 -4.27
CA VAL A 167 11.37 -9.61 -4.69
C VAL A 167 10.38 -9.31 -5.78
N LEU A 168 10.48 -10.06 -6.88
CA LEU A 168 9.50 -10.05 -7.96
C LEU A 168 8.67 -11.33 -7.87
N THR A 169 7.35 -11.21 -7.94
CA THR A 169 6.43 -12.36 -7.90
C THR A 169 5.10 -12.04 -8.57
N MET A 170 4.35 -13.08 -8.89
CA MET A 170 2.97 -12.93 -9.37
C MET A 170 2.02 -12.80 -8.19
N CYS A 171 1.01 -11.95 -8.36
CA CYS A 171 -0.04 -11.73 -7.38
C CYS A 171 -1.39 -11.57 -8.08
N LYS A 172 -2.44 -12.17 -7.51
CA LYS A 172 -3.83 -11.85 -7.86
C LYS A 172 -4.31 -10.77 -6.91
N LEU A 173 -4.45 -9.54 -7.44
CA LEU A 173 -4.88 -8.38 -6.66
C LEU A 173 -6.39 -8.23 -6.75
N ARG A 174 -7.04 -8.05 -5.61
CA ARG A 174 -8.47 -7.74 -5.53
C ARG A 174 -8.70 -6.33 -6.03
N THR A 175 -9.64 -6.18 -6.95
CA THR A 175 -10.05 -4.86 -7.46
C THR A 175 -11.55 -4.66 -7.36
N LYS A 176 -11.95 -3.43 -7.15
CA LYS A 176 -13.34 -2.98 -7.31
C LYS A 176 -13.56 -2.24 -8.64
N ASN A 177 -12.49 -2.03 -9.40
CA ASN A 177 -12.54 -1.35 -10.69
C ASN A 177 -13.03 -2.29 -11.79
N ARG A 178 -14.30 -2.18 -12.14
CA ARG A 178 -14.95 -3.04 -13.15
C ARG A 178 -14.37 -2.86 -14.56
N SER A 179 -13.96 -1.65 -14.92
CA SER A 179 -13.40 -1.36 -16.23
C SER A 179 -12.11 -2.14 -16.48
N LEU A 180 -11.22 -2.21 -15.46
CA LEU A 180 -9.98 -2.99 -15.53
C LEU A 180 -10.27 -4.49 -15.62
N VAL A 181 -11.28 -4.99 -14.91
CA VAL A 181 -11.67 -6.40 -14.97
C VAL A 181 -12.12 -6.78 -16.39
N HIS A 182 -12.96 -5.96 -17.01
CA HIS A 182 -13.40 -6.20 -18.39
C HIS A 182 -12.23 -6.11 -19.37
N ALA A 183 -11.35 -5.13 -19.22
CA ALA A 183 -10.18 -4.98 -20.08
C ALA A 183 -9.22 -6.18 -19.98
N THR A 184 -8.95 -6.67 -18.75
CA THR A 184 -8.09 -7.84 -18.56
C THR A 184 -8.73 -9.13 -19.08
N ALA A 185 -10.03 -9.32 -18.91
CA ALA A 185 -10.76 -10.46 -19.44
C ALA A 185 -10.73 -10.47 -20.99
N SER A 186 -10.99 -9.33 -21.62
CA SER A 186 -10.93 -9.18 -23.09
C SER A 186 -9.51 -9.41 -23.64
N ALA A 187 -8.48 -8.91 -22.94
CA ALA A 187 -7.09 -9.14 -23.34
C ALA A 187 -6.67 -10.62 -23.22
N GLN A 188 -7.17 -11.33 -22.20
CA GLN A 188 -6.91 -12.76 -22.05
C GLN A 188 -7.61 -13.59 -23.13
N GLU A 189 -8.84 -13.20 -23.50
CA GLU A 189 -9.60 -13.87 -24.57
C GLU A 189 -8.89 -13.71 -25.92
N ARG A 190 -8.44 -12.51 -26.29
CA ARG A 190 -7.65 -12.26 -27.51
C ARG A 190 -6.37 -13.11 -27.54
N ARG A 191 -5.65 -13.20 -26.43
CA ARG A 191 -4.45 -14.05 -26.33
C ARG A 191 -4.76 -15.54 -26.51
N ARG A 192 -5.91 -16.01 -26.02
CA ARG A 192 -6.37 -17.40 -26.24
C ARG A 192 -6.74 -17.67 -27.69
N GLN A 193 -7.25 -16.66 -28.38
CA GLN A 193 -7.62 -16.74 -29.82
C GLN A 193 -6.41 -16.55 -30.76
N GLY A 194 -5.19 -16.34 -30.21
CA GLY A 194 -3.97 -16.19 -31.01
C GLY A 194 -3.84 -14.82 -31.69
N GLU A 195 -4.66 -13.85 -31.31
CA GLU A 195 -4.58 -12.48 -31.82
C GLU A 195 -3.38 -11.76 -31.17
N GLU A 196 -2.36 -11.48 -31.98
CA GLU A 196 -1.19 -10.71 -31.57
C GLU A 196 -1.62 -9.28 -31.20
N PRO A 197 -1.11 -8.71 -30.08
CA PRO A 197 -1.48 -7.34 -29.72
C PRO A 197 -1.00 -6.40 -30.82
N ALA A 198 -1.94 -5.60 -31.37
CA ALA A 198 -1.60 -4.56 -32.31
C ALA A 198 -0.52 -3.65 -31.70
N PRO A 199 0.52 -3.26 -32.46
CA PRO A 199 1.55 -2.35 -31.95
C PRO A 199 0.88 -1.05 -31.53
N GLU A 200 1.19 -0.58 -30.32
CA GLU A 200 0.79 0.74 -29.81
C GLU A 200 1.21 1.79 -30.85
N ALA A 201 0.23 2.27 -31.63
CA ALA A 201 0.43 3.37 -32.55
C ALA A 201 0.76 4.61 -31.73
N ALA A 202 1.88 5.20 -32.06
CA ALA A 202 2.48 6.40 -31.55
C ALA A 202 1.43 7.45 -31.12
N LEU A 203 1.67 8.02 -29.94
CA LEU A 203 1.14 9.30 -29.49
C LEU A 203 1.54 10.38 -30.50
N GLU A 204 0.71 10.67 -31.47
CA GLU A 204 0.82 11.83 -32.30
C GLU A 204 -0.39 12.75 -32.10
N GLN A 205 -0.08 13.89 -31.52
CA GLN A 205 -0.62 15.23 -31.78
C GLN A 205 -2.13 15.45 -31.60
N THR A 206 -2.45 16.04 -30.46
CA THR A 206 -3.67 16.83 -30.27
C THR A 206 -3.52 18.18 -30.98
N PRO A 207 -4.43 18.58 -31.87
CA PRO A 207 -4.51 19.99 -32.27
C PRO A 207 -5.21 20.79 -31.19
N GLU A 208 -4.57 21.90 -30.84
CA GLU A 208 -5.13 23.02 -30.08
C GLU A 208 -6.44 23.50 -30.73
N GLN A 209 -7.55 23.37 -30.00
CA GLN A 209 -8.77 24.10 -30.31
C GLN A 209 -9.14 25.01 -29.13
N THR A 210 -9.01 26.29 -29.39
CA THR A 210 -9.47 27.43 -28.60
C THR A 210 -10.96 27.36 -28.30
N PRO A 211 -11.39 27.70 -27.06
CA PRO A 211 -12.80 27.78 -26.73
C PRO A 211 -13.35 29.19 -27.00
N GLU A 212 -14.16 29.33 -28.03
CA GLU A 212 -15.06 30.48 -28.14
C GLU A 212 -16.47 30.04 -28.54
N ARG A 213 -17.44 30.51 -27.75
CA ARG A 213 -18.89 30.59 -27.99
C ARG A 213 -19.74 29.31 -27.97
N ALA A 214 -20.50 29.17 -26.91
CA ALA A 214 -21.98 29.11 -26.96
C ALA A 214 -22.56 29.14 -25.53
N ALA A 215 -22.88 30.33 -25.11
CA ALA A 215 -23.97 30.55 -24.13
C ALA A 215 -25.29 30.54 -24.90
N GLU A 216 -26.37 30.20 -24.17
CA GLU A 216 -27.79 30.22 -24.56
C GLU A 216 -28.36 28.92 -25.14
N GLN A 217 -28.98 28.18 -24.28
CA GLN A 217 -30.42 27.87 -24.37
C GLN A 217 -30.84 26.99 -23.19
N ALA A 218 -31.43 27.63 -22.18
CA ALA A 218 -32.23 26.98 -21.18
C ALA A 218 -33.65 26.80 -21.70
N SER A 219 -34.19 25.58 -21.69
CA SER A 219 -35.66 25.42 -21.57
C SER A 219 -36.01 23.95 -21.21
N GLU A 220 -36.69 23.83 -20.10
CA GLU A 220 -37.78 22.90 -19.76
C GLU A 220 -37.48 21.38 -19.77
N ALA A 221 -37.34 20.86 -18.56
CA ALA A 221 -37.50 19.45 -18.25
C ALA A 221 -38.91 19.11 -17.85
N PRO A 222 -39.51 18.00 -18.28
CA PRO A 222 -40.67 17.41 -17.66
C PRO A 222 -40.24 16.40 -16.59
N SER A 223 -40.83 16.56 -15.41
CA SER A 223 -40.76 15.66 -14.26
C SER A 223 -41.22 14.25 -14.61
N LYS A 224 -40.40 13.23 -14.33
CA LYS A 224 -40.79 11.81 -14.30
C LYS A 224 -40.86 11.25 -12.89
N PRO A 225 -41.74 10.28 -12.63
CA PRO A 225 -42.17 9.91 -11.29
C PRO A 225 -41.11 9.03 -10.57
N ARG A 226 -41.06 9.26 -9.26
CA ARG A 226 -40.29 8.55 -8.25
C ARG A 226 -40.63 7.06 -8.24
N ALA A 227 -39.78 6.23 -8.85
CA ALA A 227 -39.84 4.79 -8.73
C ALA A 227 -39.35 4.38 -7.35
N GLN A 228 -40.21 3.66 -6.62
CA GLN A 228 -39.94 3.04 -5.35
C GLN A 228 -38.73 2.09 -5.47
N ALA A 229 -37.70 2.31 -4.67
CA ALA A 229 -36.60 1.38 -4.49
C ALA A 229 -37.15 0.07 -3.91
N ARG A 230 -37.16 -0.99 -4.72
CA ARG A 230 -37.28 -2.36 -4.23
C ARG A 230 -35.93 -2.73 -3.62
N ASP A 231 -35.93 -3.08 -2.34
CA ASP A 231 -34.85 -3.76 -1.64
C ASP A 231 -34.58 -5.09 -2.35
N GLU A 232 -33.55 -5.10 -3.22
CA GLU A 232 -32.96 -6.34 -3.70
C GLU A 232 -32.10 -6.95 -2.59
N PRO A 233 -32.18 -8.27 -2.33
CA PRO A 233 -31.35 -8.92 -1.35
C PRO A 233 -29.86 -8.80 -1.78
N SER A 234 -29.05 -8.30 -0.88
CA SER A 234 -27.59 -8.13 -1.05
C SER A 234 -26.93 -9.49 -1.28
N THR A 235 -26.90 -9.93 -2.52
CA THR A 235 -25.99 -11.00 -2.96
C THR A 235 -24.57 -10.50 -2.73
N LYS A 236 -23.83 -11.16 -1.86
CA LYS A 236 -22.39 -10.95 -1.65
C LYS A 236 -21.71 -11.17 -3.00
N LYS A 237 -21.46 -10.07 -3.73
CA LYS A 237 -20.72 -10.13 -5.00
C LYS A 237 -19.36 -10.74 -4.72
N GLU A 238 -19.02 -11.81 -5.42
CA GLU A 238 -17.71 -12.43 -5.32
C GLU A 238 -16.61 -11.40 -5.60
N PRO A 239 -15.52 -11.43 -4.83
CA PRO A 239 -14.42 -10.51 -5.04
C PRO A 239 -13.76 -10.79 -6.40
N THR A 240 -13.58 -9.75 -7.19
CA THR A 240 -12.93 -9.84 -8.50
C THR A 240 -11.43 -9.60 -8.34
N TYR A 241 -10.62 -10.39 -9.04
CA TYR A 241 -9.16 -10.35 -8.98
C TYR A 241 -8.56 -10.15 -10.36
N ILE A 242 -7.48 -9.37 -10.42
CA ILE A 242 -6.65 -9.21 -11.61
C ILE A 242 -5.26 -9.81 -11.36
N PRO A 243 -4.67 -10.54 -12.32
CA PRO A 243 -3.30 -11.00 -12.22
C PRO A 243 -2.34 -9.82 -12.44
N CYS A 244 -1.35 -9.67 -11.57
CA CYS A 244 -0.36 -8.59 -11.60
C CYS A 244 1.04 -9.16 -11.40
N CYS A 245 2.03 -8.54 -12.02
CA CYS A 245 3.40 -8.68 -11.62
C CYS A 245 3.66 -7.75 -10.43
N PHE A 246 4.13 -8.32 -9.34
CA PHE A 246 4.22 -7.67 -8.04
C PHE A 246 5.67 -7.64 -7.58
N SER A 247 6.22 -6.45 -7.45
CA SER A 247 7.57 -6.27 -6.91
C SER A 247 7.53 -5.56 -5.57
N PHE A 248 8.19 -6.11 -4.56
CA PHE A 248 8.33 -5.39 -3.29
C PHE A 248 9.80 -5.29 -2.86
N THR A 249 10.15 -4.14 -2.31
CA THR A 249 11.47 -3.83 -1.75
C THR A 249 11.35 -3.61 -0.26
N ILE A 250 12.37 -4.06 0.49
CA ILE A 250 12.44 -3.89 1.93
C ILE A 250 13.36 -2.70 2.24
N ARG A 251 12.82 -1.68 2.91
CA ARG A 251 13.61 -0.56 3.43
C ARG A 251 14.03 -0.86 4.86
N ARG A 252 15.33 -0.74 5.13
CA ARG A 252 15.94 -0.96 6.44
C ARG A 252 16.55 0.34 6.94
N ASP A 253 16.52 0.51 8.26
CA ASP A 253 17.19 1.62 8.94
C ASP A 253 18.68 1.29 9.26
N LYS A 254 19.32 2.18 10.00
CA LYS A 254 20.72 2.02 10.45
C LYS A 254 20.93 0.84 11.40
N TRP A 255 19.90 0.35 12.07
CA TRP A 255 19.95 -0.85 12.92
C TRP A 255 19.52 -2.12 12.20
N ASN A 256 19.44 -2.07 10.85
CA ASN A 256 18.94 -3.15 10.00
C ASN A 256 17.48 -3.58 10.34
N VAL A 257 16.75 -2.73 11.05
CA VAL A 257 15.32 -2.90 11.31
C VAL A 257 14.53 -2.46 10.08
N ARG A 258 13.51 -3.22 9.73
CA ARG A 258 12.65 -2.89 8.59
C ARG A 258 11.68 -1.81 8.97
N VAL A 259 11.79 -0.71 8.28
CA VAL A 259 10.96 0.48 8.50
C VAL A 259 9.73 0.40 7.61
N ALA A 260 9.89 0.06 6.35
CA ALA A 260 8.81 0.00 5.39
C ALA A 260 9.07 -1.01 4.27
N LEU A 261 7.99 -1.45 3.61
CA LEU A 261 8.03 -2.14 2.33
C LEU A 261 7.39 -1.25 1.28
N ARG A 262 8.03 -1.22 0.10
CA ARG A 262 7.49 -0.54 -1.09
C ARG A 262 7.05 -1.59 -2.09
N LEU A 263 5.86 -1.38 -2.65
CA LEU A 263 5.35 -2.12 -3.79
C LEU A 263 5.48 -1.29 -5.07
N ALA A 264 5.76 -1.99 -6.17
CA ALA A 264 5.41 -1.55 -7.50
C ALA A 264 4.67 -2.70 -8.20
N VAL A 265 3.59 -2.39 -8.91
CA VAL A 265 2.79 -3.34 -9.69
C VAL A 265 3.01 -3.03 -11.17
N TYR A 266 3.33 -4.07 -11.95
CA TYR A 266 3.57 -3.96 -13.39
C TYR A 266 2.56 -4.80 -14.15
#